data_834c05ce527599ac9e0d51fe8d17c707
#
_entry.id   834c05ce527599ac9e0d51fe8d17c707
#
_cell.length_a   1.000
_cell.length_b   1.000
_cell.length_c   1.000
_cell.angle_alpha   90.00
_cell.angle_beta   90.00
_cell.angle_gamma   90.00
#
_symmetry.space_group_name_H-M   'P 1'
#
loop_
_entity.id
_entity.type
_entity.pdbx_description
1 polymer ?
#
loop_
_entity_poly.entity_id
_entity_poly.type
_entity_poly.pdbx_seq_one_letter_code
_entity_poly.pdbx_strand_id
1 'polypeptide(L)'
;VKTVDIADLQRGMEADAIWQFETLDEMIAKFNINKEPFLDELKKYNEYVKSGKDADYGRVFQKYKGATITIEKPPFFAARPGPKIHHCMGGVKTTPQCLVFHKGGYTVPGLFACGEVTGGRHGYNRLGSNAVLDCILFGRKAGKSIADRYKQIVRS
;
A
#
# COMPACT_ATOMS: atom_id res chain seq x y z
N VAL A 1 -1.47 10.41 4.90
CA VAL A 1 -2.66 9.52 5.03
C VAL A 1 -3.80 10.23 4.32
N LYS A 2 -4.31 9.69 3.19
CA LYS A 2 -5.54 10.22 2.60
C LYS A 2 -6.66 10.05 3.62
N THR A 3 -7.23 11.16 4.07
CA THR A 3 -8.54 11.16 4.70
C THR A 3 -9.52 10.49 3.74
N VAL A 4 -10.29 9.53 4.21
CA VAL A 4 -11.39 8.96 3.42
C VAL A 4 -12.32 10.13 3.11
N ASP A 5 -12.51 10.42 1.82
CA ASP A 5 -13.45 11.44 1.39
C ASP A 5 -14.86 10.93 1.70
N ILE A 6 -15.75 11.82 2.14
CA ILE A 6 -17.16 11.50 2.39
C ILE A 6 -17.78 10.88 1.14
N ALA A 7 -17.42 11.38 -0.04
CA ALA A 7 -17.87 10.81 -1.32
C ALA A 7 -17.36 9.38 -1.56
N ASP A 8 -16.14 9.03 -1.11
CA ASP A 8 -15.63 7.66 -1.18
C ASP A 8 -16.39 6.73 -0.23
N LEU A 9 -16.75 7.23 0.95
CA LEU A 9 -17.55 6.49 1.94
C LEU A 9 -18.94 6.20 1.37
N GLN A 10 -19.61 7.22 0.82
CA GLN A 10 -20.93 7.09 0.21
C GLN A 10 -20.93 6.08 -0.95
N ARG A 11 -19.96 6.19 -1.87
CA ARG A 11 -19.80 5.20 -2.96
C ARG A 11 -19.59 3.78 -2.45
N GLY A 12 -18.82 3.61 -1.36
CA GLY A 12 -18.62 2.32 -0.72
C GLY A 12 -19.89 1.74 -0.12
N MET A 13 -20.76 2.59 0.44
CA MET A 13 -22.06 2.19 0.98
C MET A 13 -23.04 1.82 -0.15
N GLU A 14 -23.12 2.61 -1.21
CA GLU A 14 -23.93 2.31 -2.40
C GLU A 14 -23.51 1.01 -3.11
N ALA A 15 -22.23 0.70 -3.08
CA ALA A 15 -21.65 -0.54 -3.65
C ALA A 15 -21.77 -1.76 -2.72
N ASP A 16 -22.45 -1.67 -1.59
CA ASP A 16 -22.55 -2.72 -0.54
C ASP A 16 -21.16 -3.28 -0.12
N ALA A 17 -20.18 -2.38 -0.05
CA ALA A 17 -18.81 -2.68 0.35
C ALA A 17 -18.44 -2.08 1.71
N ILE A 18 -19.19 -1.08 2.16
CA ILE A 18 -19.08 -0.42 3.46
C ILE A 18 -20.48 -0.31 4.08
N TRP A 19 -20.58 -0.59 5.36
CA TRP A 19 -21.83 -0.52 6.11
C TRP A 19 -21.65 0.37 7.34
N GLN A 20 -22.70 1.12 7.67
CA GLN A 20 -22.78 1.92 8.88
C GLN A 20 -23.81 1.30 9.84
N PHE A 21 -23.49 1.34 11.13
CA PHE A 21 -24.33 0.80 12.21
C PHE A 21 -24.37 1.79 13.38
N GLU A 22 -25.53 1.87 14.02
CA GLU A 22 -25.68 2.64 15.25
C GLU A 22 -25.30 1.81 16.49
N THR A 23 -25.33 0.49 16.37
CA THR A 23 -24.94 -0.41 17.46
C THR A 23 -24.00 -1.53 16.97
N LEU A 24 -23.17 -2.05 17.87
CA LEU A 24 -22.35 -3.24 17.59
C LEU A 24 -23.20 -4.50 17.43
N ASP A 25 -24.34 -4.56 18.10
CA ASP A 25 -25.27 -5.71 17.99
C ASP A 25 -25.87 -5.81 16.58
N GLU A 26 -26.22 -4.69 15.93
CA GLU A 26 -26.63 -4.68 14.53
C GLU A 26 -25.54 -5.20 13.60
N MET A 27 -24.29 -4.77 13.82
CA MET A 27 -23.11 -5.23 13.04
C MET A 27 -22.89 -6.74 13.23
N ILE A 28 -22.94 -7.21 14.47
CA ILE A 28 -22.77 -8.62 14.85
C ILE A 28 -23.85 -9.47 14.17
N ALA A 29 -25.11 -9.04 14.22
CA ALA A 29 -26.22 -9.74 13.58
C ALA A 29 -26.11 -9.75 12.06
N LYS A 30 -25.78 -8.61 11.42
CA LYS A 30 -25.62 -8.49 9.98
C LYS A 30 -24.58 -9.46 9.41
N PHE A 31 -23.47 -9.63 10.10
CA PHE A 31 -22.35 -10.45 9.61
C PHE A 31 -22.24 -11.82 10.29
N ASN A 32 -23.20 -12.17 11.15
CA ASN A 32 -23.18 -13.44 11.93
C ASN A 32 -21.84 -13.64 12.67
N ILE A 33 -21.37 -12.58 13.34
CA ILE A 33 -20.11 -12.58 14.08
C ILE A 33 -20.32 -13.29 15.43
N ASN A 34 -19.34 -14.08 15.86
CA ASN A 34 -19.37 -14.61 17.24
C ASN A 34 -19.21 -13.46 18.24
N LYS A 35 -20.28 -13.17 18.98
CA LYS A 35 -20.43 -11.94 19.78
C LYS A 35 -19.36 -11.78 20.85
N GLU A 36 -19.19 -12.80 21.70
CA GLU A 36 -18.30 -12.69 22.86
C GLU A 36 -16.84 -12.49 22.46
N PRO A 37 -16.22 -13.33 21.61
CA PRO A 37 -14.84 -13.11 21.19
C PRO A 37 -14.64 -11.78 20.46
N PHE A 38 -15.63 -11.31 19.71
CA PHE A 38 -15.56 -10.02 19.01
C PHE A 38 -15.52 -8.84 20.00
N LEU A 39 -16.40 -8.86 21.00
CA LEU A 39 -16.46 -7.79 22.01
C LEU A 39 -15.21 -7.78 22.90
N ASP A 40 -14.68 -8.96 23.26
CA ASP A 40 -13.44 -9.08 24.02
C ASP A 40 -12.25 -8.51 23.24
N GLU A 41 -12.13 -8.84 21.97
CA GLU A 41 -11.06 -8.32 21.11
C GLU A 41 -11.19 -6.80 20.91
N LEU A 42 -12.41 -6.30 20.73
CA LEU A 42 -12.66 -4.87 20.61
C LEU A 42 -12.31 -4.10 21.88
N LYS A 43 -12.67 -4.64 23.05
CA LYS A 43 -12.30 -4.08 24.35
C LYS A 43 -10.78 -4.02 24.49
N LYS A 44 -10.10 -5.11 24.21
CA LYS A 44 -8.63 -5.22 24.24
C LYS A 44 -7.97 -4.22 23.29
N TYR A 45 -8.47 -4.10 22.06
CA TYR A 45 -8.01 -3.08 21.12
C TYR A 45 -8.13 -1.66 21.70
N ASN A 46 -9.27 -1.30 22.27
CA ASN A 46 -9.49 0.02 22.86
C ASN A 46 -8.56 0.27 24.07
N GLU A 47 -8.27 -0.73 24.87
CA GLU A 47 -7.29 -0.65 25.98
C GLU A 47 -5.87 -0.40 25.43
N TYR A 48 -5.46 -1.07 24.38
CA TYR A 48 -4.18 -0.85 23.72
C TYR A 48 -4.07 0.55 23.11
N VAL A 49 -5.12 1.03 22.48
CA VAL A 49 -5.19 2.41 21.96
C VAL A 49 -5.02 3.42 23.08
N LYS A 50 -5.69 3.24 24.21
CA LYS A 50 -5.63 4.14 25.38
C LYS A 50 -4.25 4.11 26.06
N SER A 51 -3.67 2.93 26.20
CA SER A 51 -2.33 2.76 26.79
C SER A 51 -1.19 3.16 25.84
N GLY A 52 -1.48 3.24 24.53
CA GLY A 52 -0.46 3.48 23.48
C GLY A 52 0.46 2.29 23.24
N LYS A 53 0.16 1.10 23.81
CA LYS A 53 1.00 -0.09 23.71
C LYS A 53 0.15 -1.31 23.35
N ASP A 54 0.46 -1.92 22.24
CA ASP A 54 -0.06 -3.23 21.83
C ASP A 54 0.88 -4.31 22.36
N ALA A 55 0.40 -5.10 23.31
CA ALA A 55 1.19 -6.15 23.96
C ALA A 55 1.30 -7.42 23.12
N ASP A 56 0.37 -7.66 22.18
CA ASP A 56 0.33 -8.88 21.38
C ASP A 56 1.22 -8.80 20.14
N TYR A 57 1.16 -7.68 19.41
CA TYR A 57 1.79 -7.55 18.10
C TYR A 57 2.72 -6.34 17.98
N GLY A 58 2.84 -5.51 19.01
CA GLY A 58 3.69 -4.31 19.00
C GLY A 58 3.22 -3.25 17.98
N ARG A 59 1.92 -3.19 17.68
CA ARG A 59 1.36 -2.25 16.71
C ARG A 59 1.55 -0.81 17.17
N VAL A 60 1.99 0.05 16.27
CA VAL A 60 2.06 1.50 16.49
C VAL A 60 0.71 2.13 16.13
N PHE A 61 0.08 2.78 17.11
CA PHE A 61 -1.19 3.47 16.89
C PHE A 61 -0.94 4.86 16.30
N GLN A 62 -1.50 5.08 15.10
CA GLN A 62 -1.42 6.39 14.44
C GLN A 62 -2.40 7.37 15.10
N LYS A 63 -1.94 8.59 15.31
CA LYS A 63 -2.79 9.68 15.78
C LYS A 63 -3.46 10.38 14.60
N TYR A 64 -4.78 10.54 14.67
CA TYR A 64 -5.52 11.39 13.75
C TYR A 64 -5.83 12.72 14.45
N LYS A 65 -5.39 13.85 13.85
CA LYS A 65 -5.51 15.18 14.46
C LYS A 65 -5.01 15.25 15.91
N GLY A 66 -3.94 14.53 16.22
CA GLY A 66 -3.33 14.51 17.54
C GLY A 66 -3.93 13.52 18.54
N ALA A 67 -5.03 12.86 18.23
CA ALA A 67 -5.70 11.87 19.10
C ALA A 67 -5.63 10.45 18.52
N THR A 68 -5.52 9.47 19.39
CA THR A 68 -5.78 8.07 19.05
C THR A 68 -7.29 7.82 19.05
N ILE A 69 -7.77 6.99 18.11
CA ILE A 69 -9.20 6.74 17.94
C ILE A 69 -9.52 5.36 18.48
N THR A 70 -10.38 5.32 19.50
CA THR A 70 -11.02 4.11 20.00
C THR A 70 -12.32 3.83 19.23
N ILE A 71 -12.76 2.58 19.24
CA ILE A 71 -14.03 2.15 18.65
C ILE A 71 -15.03 1.94 19.77
N GLU A 72 -15.59 3.02 20.31
CA GLU A 72 -16.48 3.00 21.49
C GLU A 72 -17.81 3.72 21.27
N LYS A 73 -17.89 4.56 20.23
CA LYS A 73 -19.08 5.40 20.01
C LYS A 73 -19.56 5.26 18.56
N PRO A 74 -20.88 5.24 18.34
CA PRO A 74 -21.45 5.25 17.00
C PRO A 74 -21.13 6.59 16.27
N PRO A 75 -21.29 6.61 14.94
CA PRO A 75 -21.59 5.46 14.10
C PRO A 75 -20.40 4.51 13.93
N PHE A 76 -20.69 3.20 13.90
CA PHE A 76 -19.69 2.17 13.61
C PHE A 76 -19.67 1.84 12.13
N PHE A 77 -18.49 1.65 11.56
CA PHE A 77 -18.34 1.30 10.16
C PHE A 77 -17.67 -0.06 10.01
N ALA A 78 -18.20 -0.89 9.14
CA ALA A 78 -17.57 -2.13 8.69
C ALA A 78 -17.30 -2.08 7.19
N ALA A 79 -16.20 -2.67 6.77
CA ALA A 79 -15.87 -2.84 5.36
C ALA A 79 -15.43 -4.29 5.12
N ARG A 80 -15.70 -4.82 3.93
CA ARG A 80 -15.23 -6.14 3.52
C ARG A 80 -13.98 -6.00 2.67
N PRO A 81 -12.77 -6.08 3.26
CA PRO A 81 -11.54 -6.08 2.48
C PRO A 81 -11.40 -7.42 1.75
N GLY A 82 -10.83 -7.36 0.55
CA GLY A 82 -10.42 -8.53 -0.21
C GLY A 82 -8.93 -8.46 -0.55
N PRO A 83 -8.25 -9.60 -0.74
CA PRO A 83 -6.88 -9.61 -1.20
C PRO A 83 -6.83 -9.05 -2.63
N LYS A 84 -5.87 -8.15 -2.88
CA LYS A 84 -5.64 -7.56 -4.20
C LYS A 84 -4.15 -7.45 -4.47
N ILE A 85 -3.73 -7.93 -5.63
CA ILE A 85 -2.36 -7.69 -6.11
C ILE A 85 -2.25 -6.22 -6.46
N HIS A 86 -1.29 -5.54 -5.85
CA HIS A 86 -1.11 -4.10 -6.01
C HIS A 86 0.20 -3.71 -6.68
N HIS A 87 1.31 -4.34 -6.31
CA HIS A 87 2.64 -3.99 -6.80
C HIS A 87 3.62 -5.15 -6.61
N CYS A 88 4.48 -5.40 -7.62
CA CYS A 88 5.58 -6.36 -7.50
C CYS A 88 6.83 -5.65 -6.97
N MET A 89 7.41 -6.19 -5.88
CA MET A 89 8.67 -5.66 -5.32
C MET A 89 9.90 -6.24 -6.00
N GLY A 90 9.80 -7.47 -6.52
CA GLY A 90 10.81 -8.14 -7.32
C GLY A 90 10.79 -7.68 -8.78
N GLY A 91 11.81 -8.09 -9.54
CA GLY A 91 11.88 -7.78 -10.96
C GLY A 91 13.28 -7.84 -11.52
N VAL A 92 13.44 -7.29 -12.71
CA VAL A 92 14.71 -7.27 -13.44
C VAL A 92 15.71 -6.34 -12.73
N LYS A 93 16.92 -6.84 -12.47
CA LYS A 93 18.01 -6.00 -11.93
C LYS A 93 18.56 -5.08 -13.01
N THR A 94 18.70 -3.78 -12.69
CA THR A 94 19.21 -2.78 -13.61
C THR A 94 20.32 -1.93 -13.00
N THR A 95 21.16 -1.37 -13.85
CA THR A 95 22.10 -0.31 -13.47
C THR A 95 21.37 1.01 -13.15
N PRO A 96 22.05 1.98 -12.52
CA PRO A 96 21.52 3.35 -12.42
C PRO A 96 21.14 4.00 -13.75
N GLN A 97 21.68 3.54 -14.88
CA GLN A 97 21.36 3.97 -16.24
C GLN A 97 20.26 3.15 -16.89
N CYS A 98 19.58 2.29 -16.13
CA CYS A 98 18.50 1.41 -16.55
C CYS A 98 18.90 0.26 -17.50
N LEU A 99 20.19 -0.04 -17.67
CA LEU A 99 20.63 -1.23 -18.38
C LEU A 99 20.33 -2.50 -17.57
N VAL A 100 19.81 -3.52 -18.21
CA VAL A 100 19.47 -4.81 -17.60
C VAL A 100 20.71 -5.65 -17.36
N PHE A 101 20.78 -6.28 -16.16
CA PHE A 101 21.81 -7.27 -15.87
C PHE A 101 21.40 -8.65 -16.36
N HIS A 102 22.35 -9.35 -16.99
CA HIS A 102 22.30 -10.79 -17.20
C HIS A 102 22.60 -11.55 -15.90
N LYS A 103 22.15 -12.82 -15.79
CA LYS A 103 22.45 -13.68 -14.63
C LYS A 103 23.96 -13.84 -14.36
N GLY A 104 24.79 -13.72 -15.39
CA GLY A 104 26.25 -13.78 -15.27
C GLY A 104 26.92 -12.51 -14.74
N GLY A 105 26.15 -11.50 -14.29
CA GLY A 105 26.68 -10.29 -13.66
C GLY A 105 27.10 -9.17 -14.58
N TYR A 106 27.00 -9.36 -15.90
CA TYR A 106 27.26 -8.30 -16.91
C TYR A 106 25.94 -7.68 -17.38
N THR A 107 26.02 -6.50 -17.98
CA THR A 107 24.83 -5.84 -18.58
C THR A 107 24.55 -6.36 -19.97
N VAL A 108 23.27 -6.50 -20.32
CA VAL A 108 22.84 -6.85 -21.69
C VAL A 108 22.88 -5.59 -22.57
N PRO A 109 23.75 -5.51 -23.57
CA PRO A 109 23.87 -4.32 -24.41
C PRO A 109 22.58 -4.03 -25.16
N GLY A 110 22.07 -2.78 -25.04
CA GLY A 110 20.85 -2.34 -25.74
C GLY A 110 19.54 -2.73 -25.05
N LEU A 111 19.57 -3.48 -23.95
CA LEU A 111 18.36 -3.82 -23.17
C LEU A 111 18.24 -2.91 -21.97
N PHE A 112 17.13 -2.15 -21.92
CA PHE A 112 16.81 -1.24 -20.82
C PHE A 112 15.48 -1.62 -20.18
N ALA A 113 15.37 -1.39 -18.87
CA ALA A 113 14.12 -1.58 -18.13
C ALA A 113 13.95 -0.51 -17.05
N CYS A 114 12.70 -0.09 -16.82
CA CYS A 114 12.33 0.89 -15.79
C CYS A 114 10.89 0.67 -15.31
N GLY A 115 10.53 1.27 -14.18
CA GLY A 115 9.22 1.11 -13.54
C GLY A 115 9.07 -0.22 -12.82
N GLU A 116 7.85 -0.68 -12.62
CA GLU A 116 7.51 -1.84 -11.80
C GLU A 116 8.19 -3.15 -12.23
N VAL A 117 8.51 -3.30 -13.52
CA VAL A 117 9.25 -4.47 -14.03
C VAL A 117 10.65 -4.62 -13.40
N THR A 118 11.18 -3.57 -12.78
CA THR A 118 12.51 -3.57 -12.15
C THR A 118 12.42 -3.82 -10.66
N GLY A 119 13.26 -4.74 -10.16
CA GLY A 119 13.36 -5.04 -8.74
C GLY A 119 14.40 -4.21 -7.99
N GLY A 120 14.24 -4.16 -6.65
CA GLY A 120 15.23 -3.60 -5.72
C GLY A 120 15.20 -2.07 -5.53
N ARG A 121 14.37 -1.33 -6.26
CA ARG A 121 14.29 0.14 -6.15
C ARG A 121 13.59 0.61 -4.89
N HIS A 122 12.60 -0.14 -4.43
CA HIS A 122 11.77 0.18 -3.28
C HIS A 122 12.11 -0.64 -2.03
N GLY A 123 13.19 -1.40 -2.06
CA GLY A 123 13.56 -2.29 -0.97
C GLY A 123 12.53 -3.40 -0.75
N TYR A 124 12.24 -3.67 0.52
CA TYR A 124 11.30 -4.73 0.91
C TYR A 124 9.84 -4.35 0.68
N ASN A 125 9.50 -3.07 0.83
CA ASN A 125 8.13 -2.59 0.66
C ASN A 125 8.11 -1.16 0.10
N ARG A 126 7.22 -0.93 -0.87
CA ARG A 126 7.08 0.36 -1.54
C ARG A 126 6.20 1.32 -0.73
N LEU A 127 6.69 2.52 -0.47
CA LEU A 127 5.87 3.59 0.09
C LEU A 127 4.75 3.99 -0.87
N GLY A 128 3.58 4.27 -0.33
CA GLY A 128 2.40 4.67 -1.10
C GLY A 128 2.71 5.80 -2.09
N SER A 129 2.09 5.75 -3.27
CA SER A 129 2.21 6.72 -4.38
C SER A 129 3.55 6.77 -5.11
N ASN A 130 4.61 6.13 -4.64
CA ASN A 130 5.95 6.20 -5.27
C ASN A 130 6.09 5.41 -6.58
N ALA A 131 5.15 4.52 -6.91
CA ALA A 131 5.22 3.76 -8.18
C ALA A 131 5.15 4.67 -9.40
N VAL A 132 4.26 5.66 -9.41
CA VAL A 132 4.12 6.61 -10.53
C VAL A 132 5.37 7.47 -10.66
N LEU A 133 5.92 7.94 -9.54
CA LEU A 133 7.16 8.71 -9.52
C LEU A 133 8.33 7.89 -10.07
N ASP A 134 8.47 6.64 -9.69
CA ASP A 134 9.48 5.71 -10.21
C ASP A 134 9.36 5.56 -11.74
N CYS A 135 8.15 5.31 -12.24
CA CYS A 135 7.91 5.18 -13.69
C CYS A 135 8.32 6.45 -14.46
N ILE A 136 7.98 7.64 -13.95
CA ILE A 136 8.30 8.91 -14.62
C ILE A 136 9.80 9.18 -14.59
N LEU A 137 10.43 9.08 -13.43
CA LEU A 137 11.86 9.41 -13.28
C LEU A 137 12.75 8.45 -14.04
N PHE A 138 12.52 7.14 -13.87
CA PHE A 138 13.36 6.15 -14.53
C PHE A 138 12.99 5.93 -15.98
N GLY A 139 11.74 6.20 -16.40
CA GLY A 139 11.38 6.27 -17.82
C GLY A 139 12.14 7.37 -18.57
N ARG A 140 12.20 8.57 -18.00
CA ARG A 140 13.02 9.68 -18.55
C ARG A 140 14.50 9.35 -18.58
N LYS A 141 15.00 8.70 -17.52
CA LYS A 141 16.42 8.30 -17.42
C LYS A 141 16.76 7.22 -18.45
N ALA A 142 15.93 6.21 -18.60
CA ALA A 142 16.10 5.17 -19.62
C ALA A 142 16.10 5.76 -21.02
N GLY A 143 15.14 6.63 -21.33
CA GLY A 143 15.06 7.33 -22.62
C GLY A 143 16.33 8.13 -22.93
N LYS A 144 16.86 8.88 -21.94
CA LYS A 144 18.13 9.59 -22.10
C LYS A 144 19.30 8.63 -22.35
N SER A 145 19.41 7.55 -21.58
CA SER A 145 20.47 6.55 -21.73
C SER A 145 20.45 5.87 -23.12
N ILE A 146 19.25 5.59 -23.64
CA ILE A 146 19.07 5.06 -25.00
C ILE A 146 19.54 6.06 -26.04
N ALA A 147 19.12 7.32 -25.92
CA ALA A 147 19.52 8.38 -26.88
C ALA A 147 21.03 8.63 -26.88
N ASP A 148 21.66 8.64 -25.71
CA ASP A 148 23.10 8.83 -25.59
C ASP A 148 23.86 7.64 -26.20
N ARG A 149 23.41 6.41 -25.99
CA ARG A 149 23.96 5.21 -26.62
C ARG A 149 23.79 5.23 -28.14
N TYR A 150 22.63 5.59 -28.66
CA TYR A 150 22.38 5.71 -30.10
C TYR A 150 23.36 6.68 -30.74
N LYS A 151 23.58 7.86 -30.16
CA LYS A 151 24.55 8.85 -30.64
C LYS A 151 25.98 8.31 -30.71
N GLN A 152 26.37 7.46 -29.76
CA GLN A 152 27.69 6.81 -29.76
C GLN A 152 27.84 5.83 -30.91
N ILE A 153 26.80 5.02 -31.18
CA ILE A 153 26.81 4.01 -32.25
C ILE A 153 26.84 4.68 -33.67
N VAL A 154 26.11 5.77 -33.84
CA VAL A 154 26.03 6.45 -35.15
C VAL A 154 27.29 7.29 -35.45
N ARG A 155 28.09 7.62 -34.43
CA ARG A 155 29.35 8.38 -34.60
C ARG A 155 30.59 7.51 -34.66
N SER A 156 30.46 6.20 -34.42
CA SER A 156 31.51 5.20 -34.56
C SER A 156 31.50 4.59 -35.98
#